data_978e8144c60cebc5f600b1da52369230
#
_entry.id   978e8144c60cebc5f600b1da52369230
#
_cell.length_a   1.000
_cell.length_b   1.000
_cell.length_c   1.000
_cell.angle_alpha   90.00
_cell.angle_beta   90.00
_cell.angle_gamma   90.00
#
_symmetry.space_group_name_H-M   'P 1'
#
loop_
_entity.id
_entity.type
_entity.pdbx_description
1 polymer ?
#
loop_
_entity_poly.entity_id
_entity_poly.type
_entity_poly.pdbx_seq_one_letter_code
_entity_poly.pdbx_strand_id
1 'polypeptide(L)'
;MQNKNNYTVGQWCDRWFCENQGRWSGSTLGGYRNLIYHHILPGIGDIPLAELSEGVVTGFYGSLRSQGLSARSVWCVHLLLRRCMDEAARDQRIPYNPVRLCREPKTEEYKTTPLRLGQLQRYLNAAEQLGVLPLIYTGLSSGLRQCELITLSWADFHIRCRYILKGQRLLTLN
;
A
#
# COMPACT_ATOMS: atom_id res chain seq x y z
N MET A 1 -37.59 -14.07 -4.09
CA MET A 1 -36.31 -14.58 -3.54
C MET A 1 -35.20 -14.16 -4.49
N GLN A 2 -34.52 -13.06 -4.21
CA GLN A 2 -33.37 -12.63 -5.02
C GLN A 2 -32.25 -13.64 -4.85
N ASN A 3 -31.78 -14.13 -5.97
CA ASN A 3 -30.77 -15.18 -6.06
C ASN A 3 -29.48 -14.71 -5.35
N LYS A 4 -29.21 -15.24 -4.15
CA LYS A 4 -28.18 -14.79 -3.20
C LYS A 4 -26.72 -14.95 -3.72
N ASN A 5 -26.51 -15.50 -4.93
CA ASN A 5 -25.20 -15.95 -5.42
C ASN A 5 -24.74 -15.32 -6.75
N ASN A 6 -25.31 -14.21 -7.21
CA ASN A 6 -25.05 -13.70 -8.56
C ASN A 6 -24.17 -12.45 -8.59
N TYR A 7 -23.15 -12.39 -7.72
CA TYR A 7 -22.14 -11.33 -7.82
C TYR A 7 -21.03 -11.71 -8.79
N THR A 8 -20.58 -10.74 -9.59
CA THR A 8 -19.26 -10.84 -10.22
C THR A 8 -18.17 -10.46 -9.22
N VAL A 9 -16.91 -10.80 -9.51
CA VAL A 9 -15.76 -10.42 -8.69
C VAL A 9 -15.71 -8.90 -8.50
N GLY A 10 -15.96 -8.13 -9.58
CA GLY A 10 -15.96 -6.68 -9.53
C GLY A 10 -17.06 -6.11 -8.63
N GLN A 11 -18.29 -6.57 -8.80
CA GLN A 11 -19.40 -6.14 -7.96
C GLN A 11 -19.18 -6.45 -6.48
N TRP A 12 -18.57 -7.60 -6.19
CA TRP A 12 -18.21 -7.96 -4.83
C TRP A 12 -17.12 -7.08 -4.25
N CYS A 13 -16.05 -6.83 -5.00
CA CYS A 13 -14.93 -5.97 -4.58
C CYS A 13 -15.39 -4.53 -4.35
N ASP A 14 -16.26 -4.00 -5.21
CA ASP A 14 -16.82 -2.66 -5.07
C ASP A 14 -17.69 -2.54 -3.80
N ARG A 15 -18.60 -3.49 -3.61
CA ARG A 15 -19.40 -3.57 -2.38
C ARG A 15 -18.53 -3.66 -1.14
N TRP A 16 -17.55 -4.57 -1.13
CA TRP A 16 -16.63 -4.75 -0.04
C TRP A 16 -15.85 -3.47 0.28
N PHE A 17 -15.42 -2.76 -0.77
CA PHE A 17 -14.73 -1.48 -0.62
C PHE A 17 -15.62 -0.42 0.03
N CYS A 18 -16.87 -0.27 -0.46
CA CYS A 18 -17.84 0.69 0.08
C CYS A 18 -18.18 0.42 1.54
N GLU A 19 -18.39 -0.85 1.92
CA GLU A 19 -18.77 -1.23 3.29
C GLU A 19 -17.61 -1.03 4.29
N ASN A 20 -16.35 -1.14 3.84
CA ASN A 20 -15.19 -1.06 4.72
C ASN A 20 -14.44 0.28 4.68
N GLN A 21 -14.76 1.20 3.77
CA GLN A 21 -14.02 2.45 3.55
C GLN A 21 -13.83 3.30 4.81
N GLY A 22 -14.78 3.31 5.73
CA GLY A 22 -14.71 4.07 6.98
C GLY A 22 -13.69 3.55 8.00
N ARG A 23 -13.10 2.37 7.76
CA ARG A 23 -12.10 1.74 8.64
C ARG A 23 -10.67 2.09 8.28
N TRP A 24 -10.44 2.73 7.13
CA TRP A 24 -9.10 2.95 6.59
C TRP A 24 -8.71 4.42 6.60
N SER A 25 -7.40 4.67 6.76
CA SER A 25 -6.83 5.99 6.53
C SER A 25 -6.98 6.41 5.06
N GLY A 26 -6.99 7.71 4.78
CA GLY A 26 -7.12 8.24 3.42
C GLY A 26 -6.09 7.67 2.43
N SER A 27 -4.85 7.46 2.86
CA SER A 27 -3.80 6.86 2.04
C SER A 27 -4.08 5.40 1.70
N THR A 28 -4.54 4.61 2.67
CA THR A 28 -4.94 3.20 2.45
C THR A 28 -6.15 3.12 1.52
N LEU A 29 -7.14 4.00 1.74
CA LEU A 29 -8.33 4.10 0.89
C LEU A 29 -7.95 4.37 -0.57
N GLY A 30 -7.08 5.36 -0.82
CA GLY A 30 -6.58 5.67 -2.16
C GLY A 30 -5.84 4.49 -2.80
N GLY A 31 -4.99 3.80 -2.02
CA GLY A 31 -4.28 2.60 -2.48
C GLY A 31 -5.24 1.47 -2.87
N TYR A 32 -6.22 1.15 -2.04
CA TYR A 32 -7.20 0.09 -2.34
C TYR A 32 -8.10 0.44 -3.52
N ARG A 33 -8.54 1.70 -3.61
CA ARG A 33 -9.28 2.20 -4.77
C ARG A 33 -8.49 1.96 -6.06
N ASN A 34 -7.22 2.35 -6.08
CA ASN A 34 -6.37 2.14 -7.25
C ASN A 34 -6.26 0.66 -7.63
N LEU A 35 -6.00 -0.23 -6.66
CA LEU A 35 -5.88 -1.67 -6.92
C LEU A 35 -7.17 -2.29 -7.45
N ILE A 36 -8.32 -1.88 -6.93
CA ILE A 36 -9.64 -2.41 -7.37
C ILE A 36 -9.95 -1.91 -8.77
N TYR A 37 -10.01 -0.59 -8.96
CA TYR A 37 -10.58 0.00 -10.19
C TYR A 37 -9.62 -0.03 -11.39
N HIS A 38 -8.30 -0.02 -11.16
CA HIS A 38 -7.32 -0.03 -12.25
C HIS A 38 -6.73 -1.41 -12.56
N HIS A 39 -6.88 -2.38 -11.64
CA HIS A 39 -6.28 -3.70 -11.85
C HIS A 39 -7.29 -4.84 -11.74
N ILE A 40 -8.07 -4.93 -10.64
CA ILE A 40 -8.96 -6.07 -10.41
C ILE A 40 -10.17 -6.01 -11.35
N LEU A 41 -10.87 -4.88 -11.40
CA LEU A 41 -12.07 -4.74 -12.24
C LEU A 41 -11.77 -4.98 -13.72
N PRO A 42 -10.75 -4.34 -14.34
CA PRO A 42 -10.47 -4.56 -15.75
C PRO A 42 -9.97 -5.97 -16.08
N GLY A 43 -9.36 -6.66 -15.11
CA GLY A 43 -8.74 -7.97 -15.34
C GLY A 43 -9.66 -9.15 -15.12
N ILE A 44 -10.42 -9.15 -14.04
CA ILE A 44 -11.28 -10.28 -13.60
C ILE A 44 -12.64 -9.83 -13.08
N GLY A 45 -12.99 -8.54 -13.22
CA GLY A 45 -14.21 -7.98 -12.64
C GLY A 45 -15.51 -8.61 -13.14
N ASP A 46 -15.56 -9.00 -14.41
CA ASP A 46 -16.75 -9.57 -15.04
C ASP A 46 -16.97 -11.07 -14.74
N ILE A 47 -15.97 -11.73 -14.15
CA ILE A 47 -16.05 -13.16 -13.84
C ILE A 47 -17.06 -13.38 -12.70
N PRO A 48 -18.01 -14.31 -12.85
CA PRO A 48 -18.89 -14.69 -11.76
C PRO A 48 -18.09 -15.17 -10.54
N LEU A 49 -18.48 -14.74 -9.33
CA LEU A 49 -17.75 -15.05 -8.11
C LEU A 49 -17.61 -16.57 -7.88
N ALA A 50 -18.63 -17.34 -8.29
CA ALA A 50 -18.63 -18.80 -8.21
C ALA A 50 -17.66 -19.49 -9.18
N GLU A 51 -17.24 -18.81 -10.27
CA GLU A 51 -16.33 -19.34 -11.28
C GLU A 51 -14.88 -18.94 -11.02
N LEU A 52 -14.63 -18.11 -10.00
CA LEU A 52 -13.28 -17.71 -9.62
C LEU A 52 -12.51 -18.93 -9.10
N SER A 53 -11.49 -19.33 -9.85
CA SER A 53 -10.63 -20.49 -9.53
C SER A 53 -9.17 -20.05 -9.35
N GLU A 54 -8.35 -20.93 -8.77
CA GLU A 54 -6.89 -20.74 -8.66
C GLU A 54 -6.26 -20.44 -10.02
N GLY A 55 -6.66 -21.18 -11.08
CA GLY A 55 -6.13 -20.99 -12.43
C GLY A 55 -6.43 -19.61 -13.01
N VAL A 56 -7.65 -19.10 -12.79
CA VAL A 56 -8.07 -17.74 -13.20
C VAL A 56 -7.24 -16.68 -12.49
N VAL A 57 -7.08 -16.81 -11.17
CA VAL A 57 -6.31 -15.86 -10.36
C VAL A 57 -4.83 -15.88 -10.75
N THR A 58 -4.24 -17.05 -10.96
CA THR A 58 -2.84 -17.19 -11.38
C THR A 58 -2.62 -16.59 -12.77
N GLY A 59 -3.52 -16.85 -13.72
CA GLY A 59 -3.50 -16.24 -15.06
C GLY A 59 -3.60 -14.71 -15.00
N PHE A 60 -4.45 -14.20 -14.14
CA PHE A 60 -4.58 -12.77 -13.88
C PHE A 60 -3.28 -12.14 -13.37
N TYR A 61 -2.57 -12.78 -12.43
CA TYR A 61 -1.26 -12.27 -11.98
C TYR A 61 -0.22 -12.28 -13.11
N GLY A 62 -0.26 -13.29 -13.98
CA GLY A 62 0.57 -13.35 -15.18
C GLY A 62 0.30 -12.16 -16.10
N SER A 63 -0.96 -11.83 -16.37
CA SER A 63 -1.34 -10.68 -17.19
C SER A 63 -0.90 -9.34 -16.58
N LEU A 64 -1.01 -9.16 -15.28
CA LEU A 64 -0.51 -7.95 -14.61
C LEU A 64 1.01 -7.80 -14.76
N ARG A 65 1.75 -8.90 -14.67
CA ARG A 65 3.20 -8.91 -14.89
C ARG A 65 3.57 -8.56 -16.33
N SER A 66 2.86 -9.10 -17.32
CA SER A 66 3.08 -8.79 -18.74
C SER A 66 2.75 -7.33 -19.09
N GLN A 67 1.83 -6.70 -18.35
CA GLN A 67 1.54 -5.27 -18.45
C GLN A 67 2.61 -4.38 -17.77
N GLY A 68 3.66 -4.96 -17.20
CA GLY A 68 4.78 -4.23 -16.61
C GLY A 68 4.63 -3.92 -15.11
N LEU A 69 3.63 -4.45 -14.41
CA LEU A 69 3.52 -4.27 -12.96
C LEU A 69 4.68 -4.97 -12.24
N SER A 70 5.21 -4.30 -11.21
CA SER A 70 6.25 -4.88 -10.36
C SER A 70 5.69 -6.09 -9.57
N ALA A 71 6.58 -7.02 -9.19
CA ALA A 71 6.19 -8.14 -8.34
C ALA A 71 5.53 -7.68 -7.03
N ARG A 72 6.01 -6.57 -6.46
CA ARG A 72 5.45 -5.93 -5.27
C ARG A 72 4.02 -5.44 -5.49
N SER A 73 3.75 -4.82 -6.66
CA SER A 73 2.40 -4.36 -7.00
C SER A 73 1.43 -5.52 -7.14
N VAL A 74 1.83 -6.59 -7.82
CA VAL A 74 1.01 -7.81 -7.96
C VAL A 74 0.76 -8.47 -6.60
N TRP A 75 1.76 -8.46 -5.71
CA TRP A 75 1.60 -8.93 -4.34
C TRP A 75 0.57 -8.09 -3.56
N CYS A 76 0.55 -6.76 -3.73
CA CYS A 76 -0.48 -5.91 -3.13
C CYS A 76 -1.88 -6.25 -3.64
N VAL A 77 -2.02 -6.51 -4.96
CA VAL A 77 -3.28 -6.98 -5.57
C VAL A 77 -3.70 -8.32 -4.95
N HIS A 78 -2.77 -9.27 -4.82
CA HIS A 78 -3.02 -10.57 -4.20
C HIS A 78 -3.54 -10.42 -2.77
N LEU A 79 -2.88 -9.62 -1.94
CA LEU A 79 -3.31 -9.41 -0.55
C LEU A 79 -4.72 -8.80 -0.45
N LEU A 80 -5.02 -7.83 -1.30
CA LEU A 80 -6.32 -7.18 -1.32
C LEU A 80 -7.41 -8.16 -1.78
N LEU A 81 -7.16 -8.85 -2.91
CA LEU A 81 -8.10 -9.83 -3.45
C LEU A 81 -8.36 -10.96 -2.45
N ARG A 82 -7.30 -11.45 -1.77
CA ARG A 82 -7.44 -12.45 -0.72
C ARG A 82 -8.36 -12.00 0.40
N ARG A 83 -8.22 -10.74 0.87
CA ARG A 83 -9.11 -10.18 1.90
C ARG A 83 -10.55 -10.09 1.43
N CYS A 84 -10.78 -9.60 0.21
CA CYS A 84 -12.13 -9.54 -0.37
C CYS A 84 -12.77 -10.92 -0.48
N MET A 85 -12.02 -11.92 -0.94
CA MET A 85 -12.53 -13.29 -1.09
C MET A 85 -12.69 -14.02 0.25
N ASP A 86 -11.89 -13.70 1.28
CA ASP A 86 -12.08 -14.22 2.63
C ASP A 86 -13.44 -13.76 3.21
N GLU A 87 -13.84 -12.54 2.91
CA GLU A 87 -15.13 -12.01 3.35
C GLU A 87 -16.27 -12.63 2.55
N ALA A 88 -16.10 -12.85 1.24
CA ALA A 88 -17.06 -13.58 0.42
C ALA A 88 -17.30 -15.01 0.91
N ALA A 89 -16.25 -15.70 1.35
CA ALA A 89 -16.35 -17.04 1.92
C ALA A 89 -17.03 -17.01 3.30
N ARG A 90 -16.76 -16.01 4.12
CA ARG A 90 -17.40 -15.81 5.42
C ARG A 90 -18.92 -15.54 5.27
N ASP A 91 -19.28 -14.75 4.27
CA ASP A 91 -20.67 -14.42 3.92
C ASP A 91 -21.37 -15.55 3.15
N GLN A 92 -20.71 -16.70 3.01
CA GLN A 92 -21.25 -17.89 2.31
C GLN A 92 -21.64 -17.60 0.85
N ARG A 93 -20.94 -16.65 0.17
CA ARG A 93 -21.10 -16.36 -1.26
C ARG A 93 -20.32 -17.35 -2.12
N ILE A 94 -19.20 -17.81 -1.61
CA ILE A 94 -18.35 -18.86 -2.17
C ILE A 94 -18.04 -19.90 -1.10
N PRO A 95 -17.85 -21.16 -1.46
CA PRO A 95 -17.58 -22.23 -0.48
C PRO A 95 -16.21 -22.10 0.19
N TYR A 96 -15.23 -21.54 -0.50
CA TYR A 96 -13.88 -21.30 -0.01
C TYR A 96 -13.23 -20.17 -0.81
N ASN A 97 -12.15 -19.60 -0.29
CA ASN A 97 -11.37 -18.55 -0.97
C ASN A 97 -10.33 -19.18 -1.91
N PRO A 98 -10.50 -19.09 -3.25
CA PRO A 98 -9.56 -19.70 -4.21
C PRO A 98 -8.19 -18.98 -4.22
N VAL A 99 -8.12 -17.71 -3.80
CA VAL A 99 -6.86 -16.95 -3.73
C VAL A 99 -5.89 -17.53 -2.71
N ARG A 100 -6.39 -18.22 -1.67
CA ARG A 100 -5.55 -18.88 -0.67
C ARG A 100 -4.81 -20.11 -1.22
N LEU A 101 -5.30 -20.69 -2.31
CA LEU A 101 -4.65 -21.81 -2.99
C LEU A 101 -3.53 -21.33 -3.92
N CYS A 102 -3.61 -20.08 -4.37
CA CYS A 102 -2.62 -19.51 -5.26
C CYS A 102 -1.28 -19.32 -4.54
N ARG A 103 -0.19 -19.60 -5.26
CA ARG A 103 1.14 -19.24 -4.78
C ARG A 103 1.26 -17.71 -4.70
N GLU A 104 1.68 -17.21 -3.54
CA GLU A 104 1.94 -15.78 -3.36
C GLU A 104 3.00 -15.27 -4.37
N PRO A 105 2.75 -14.13 -5.04
CA PRO A 105 3.74 -13.53 -5.92
C PRO A 105 5.04 -13.25 -5.16
N LYS A 106 6.16 -13.82 -5.63
CA LYS A 106 7.46 -13.58 -5.01
C LYS A 106 7.85 -12.12 -5.19
N THR A 107 8.09 -11.42 -4.11
CA THR A 107 8.67 -10.07 -4.12
C THR A 107 10.18 -10.18 -4.01
N GLU A 108 10.91 -9.48 -4.88
CA GLU A 108 12.34 -9.34 -4.70
C GLU A 108 12.61 -8.43 -3.49
N GLU A 109 13.58 -8.80 -2.66
CA GLU A 109 14.04 -7.94 -1.58
C GLU A 109 14.71 -6.72 -2.18
N TYR A 110 14.13 -5.55 -1.94
CA TYR A 110 14.76 -4.30 -2.32
C TYR A 110 15.90 -4.00 -1.36
N LYS A 111 17.14 -4.17 -1.83
CA LYS A 111 18.33 -3.80 -1.08
C LYS A 111 18.54 -2.29 -1.17
N THR A 112 18.27 -1.60 -0.08
CA THR A 112 18.57 -0.17 0.05
C THR A 112 20.07 0.02 0.11
N THR A 113 20.63 0.79 -0.83
CA THR A 113 22.04 1.18 -0.79
C THR A 113 22.14 2.54 -0.13
N PRO A 114 22.79 2.68 1.03
CA PRO A 114 22.97 3.96 1.69
C PRO A 114 23.83 4.90 0.84
N LEU A 115 23.58 6.20 0.96
CA LEU A 115 24.37 7.22 0.27
C LEU A 115 25.83 7.19 0.77
N ARG A 116 26.78 7.21 -0.16
CA ARG A 116 28.18 7.41 0.18
C ARG A 116 28.43 8.87 0.57
N LEU A 117 29.48 9.13 1.35
CA LEU A 117 29.79 10.47 1.87
C LEU A 117 29.84 11.55 0.76
N GLY A 118 30.49 11.26 -0.36
CA GLY A 118 30.57 12.21 -1.48
C GLY A 118 29.21 12.45 -2.20
N GLN A 119 28.30 11.49 -2.13
CA GLN A 119 26.94 11.67 -2.64
C GLN A 119 26.10 12.49 -1.65
N LEU A 120 26.28 12.26 -0.36
CA LEU A 120 25.62 13.04 0.70
C LEU A 120 26.01 14.52 0.61
N GLN A 121 27.32 14.82 0.42
CA GLN A 121 27.79 16.20 0.29
C GLN A 121 27.16 16.90 -0.91
N ARG A 122 27.09 16.24 -2.09
CA ARG A 122 26.41 16.80 -3.27
C ARG A 122 24.92 17.04 -3.03
N TYR A 123 24.27 16.12 -2.31
CA TYR A 123 22.87 16.24 -1.97
C TYR A 123 22.60 17.44 -1.06
N LEU A 124 23.45 17.66 -0.03
CA LEU A 124 23.35 18.80 0.88
C LEU A 124 23.63 20.13 0.16
N ASN A 125 24.63 20.20 -0.71
CA ASN A 125 24.93 21.39 -1.50
C ASN A 125 23.74 21.75 -2.44
N ALA A 126 23.12 20.76 -3.07
CA ALA A 126 21.94 21.00 -3.89
C ALA A 126 20.74 21.48 -3.05
N ALA A 127 20.56 20.93 -1.86
CA ALA A 127 19.51 21.35 -0.92
C ALA A 127 19.71 22.80 -0.45
N GLU A 128 20.95 23.23 -0.26
CA GLU A 128 21.31 24.61 0.09
C GLU A 128 20.96 25.57 -1.05
N GLN A 129 21.34 25.25 -2.29
CA GLN A 129 21.01 26.03 -3.49
C GLN A 129 19.50 26.19 -3.69
N LEU A 130 18.71 25.19 -3.31
CA LEU A 130 17.26 25.21 -3.39
C LEU A 130 16.57 25.82 -2.16
N GLY A 131 17.34 26.26 -1.15
CA GLY A 131 16.79 26.85 0.09
C GLY A 131 16.08 25.84 1.00
N VAL A 132 16.23 24.53 0.78
CA VAL A 132 15.56 23.48 1.55
C VAL A 132 16.50 22.73 2.50
N LEU A 133 17.74 23.22 2.66
CA LEU A 133 18.75 22.60 3.52
C LEU A 133 18.25 22.32 4.95
N PRO A 134 17.56 23.25 5.65
CA PRO A 134 17.09 22.98 7.03
C PRO A 134 16.14 21.79 7.10
N LEU A 135 15.24 21.63 6.12
CA LEU A 135 14.31 20.52 6.03
C LEU A 135 15.05 19.20 5.84
N ILE A 136 15.98 19.15 4.88
CA ILE A 136 16.76 17.96 4.56
C ILE A 136 17.66 17.58 5.73
N TYR A 137 18.35 18.57 6.34
CA TYR A 137 19.22 18.35 7.48
C TYR A 137 18.46 17.80 8.69
N THR A 138 17.28 18.37 8.98
CA THR A 138 16.40 17.86 10.04
C THR A 138 15.97 16.43 9.77
N GLY A 139 15.60 16.10 8.53
CA GLY A 139 15.22 14.75 8.14
C GLY A 139 16.36 13.74 8.30
N LEU A 140 17.57 14.09 7.88
CA LEU A 140 18.74 13.23 7.98
C LEU A 140 19.21 13.02 9.42
N SER A 141 19.19 14.07 10.25
CA SER A 141 19.63 14.00 11.64
C SER A 141 18.62 13.33 12.56
N SER A 142 17.33 13.48 12.30
CA SER A 142 16.26 12.94 13.12
C SER A 142 15.74 11.58 12.67
N GLY A 143 15.93 11.20 11.39
CA GLY A 143 15.33 9.99 10.83
C GLY A 143 13.80 10.01 10.79
N LEU A 144 13.19 11.18 10.83
CA LEU A 144 11.75 11.36 10.66
C LEU A 144 11.30 10.91 9.27
N ARG A 145 10.11 10.32 9.19
CA ARG A 145 9.48 10.04 7.89
C ARG A 145 9.08 11.35 7.22
N GLN A 146 9.03 11.36 5.89
CA GLN A 146 8.67 12.56 5.12
C GLN A 146 7.37 13.22 5.62
N CYS A 147 6.32 12.45 5.88
CA CYS A 147 5.05 12.97 6.39
C CYS A 147 5.18 13.55 7.82
N GLU A 148 6.01 12.97 8.67
CA GLU A 148 6.30 13.47 10.01
C GLU A 148 7.09 14.79 9.94
N LEU A 149 8.07 14.85 9.03
CA LEU A 149 8.92 16.01 8.81
C LEU A 149 8.14 17.22 8.29
N ILE A 150 7.28 17.03 7.28
CA ILE A 150 6.46 18.11 6.69
C ILE A 150 5.44 18.66 7.68
N THR A 151 4.96 17.84 8.60
CA THR A 151 3.98 18.24 9.62
C THR A 151 4.61 18.73 10.92
N LEU A 152 5.94 18.86 11.01
CA LEU A 152 6.62 19.42 12.17
C LEU A 152 6.18 20.86 12.42
N SER A 153 5.87 21.14 13.68
CA SER A 153 5.53 22.47 14.18
C SER A 153 6.44 22.85 15.35
N TRP A 154 6.50 24.10 15.69
CA TRP A 154 7.27 24.57 16.85
C TRP A 154 6.81 23.98 18.17
N ALA A 155 5.56 23.55 18.28
CA ALA A 155 5.03 22.85 19.44
C ALA A 155 5.65 21.46 19.66
N ASP A 156 6.18 20.84 18.61
CA ASP A 156 6.84 19.54 18.70
C ASP A 156 8.29 19.63 19.23
N PHE A 157 8.86 20.86 19.29
CA PHE A 157 10.25 21.09 19.73
C PHE A 157 10.32 21.39 21.23
N HIS A 158 11.01 20.57 21.97
CA HIS A 158 11.29 20.75 23.40
C HIS A 158 12.77 21.12 23.59
N ILE A 159 13.13 22.35 23.24
CA ILE A 159 14.51 22.84 23.18
C ILE A 159 15.24 22.69 24.54
N ARG A 160 14.57 23.00 25.65
CA ARG A 160 15.15 22.87 27.00
C ARG A 160 15.52 21.43 27.36
N CYS A 161 14.74 20.47 26.84
CA CYS A 161 14.92 19.04 27.10
C CYS A 161 15.67 18.34 25.98
N ARG A 162 16.05 19.06 24.92
CA ARG A 162 16.77 18.55 23.75
C ARG A 162 16.10 17.37 23.06
N TYR A 163 14.79 17.43 22.86
CA TYR A 163 14.09 16.42 22.08
C TYR A 163 13.00 17.03 21.19
N ILE A 164 12.63 16.25 20.19
CA ILE A 164 11.45 16.47 19.34
C ILE A 164 10.46 15.35 19.64
N LEU A 165 9.21 15.72 19.94
CA LEU A 165 8.11 14.77 20.15
C LEU A 165 7.14 14.89 18.97
N LYS A 166 7.10 13.86 18.10
CA LYS A 166 6.16 13.79 16.98
C LYS A 166 5.34 12.52 17.05
N GLY A 167 4.06 12.67 17.37
CA GLY A 167 3.18 11.53 17.65
C GLY A 167 3.72 10.70 18.83
N GLN A 168 4.01 9.41 18.60
CA GLN A 168 4.59 8.52 19.60
C GLN A 168 6.14 8.46 19.54
N ARG A 169 6.78 9.24 18.67
CA ARG A 169 8.24 9.25 18.51
C ARG A 169 8.88 10.33 19.36
N LEU A 170 9.81 9.91 20.19
CA LEU A 170 10.73 10.78 20.91
C LEU A 170 12.10 10.73 20.22
N LEU A 171 12.61 11.88 19.82
CA LEU A 171 13.90 12.03 19.16
C LEU A 171 14.78 12.96 20.00
N THR A 172 15.90 12.44 20.52
CA THR A 172 16.85 13.22 21.28
C THR A 172 17.72 14.06 20.34
N LEU A 173 17.86 15.35 20.64
CA LEU A 173 18.76 16.26 19.93
C LEU A 173 20.13 16.20 20.60
N ASN A 174 21.10 15.61 19.90
CA ASN A 174 22.51 15.57 20.34
C ASN A 174 23.21 16.89 20.03
#